data_15921660062660ef142c49123012fbe7
#
_entry.id   15921660062660ef142c49123012fbe7
#
_cell.length_a   1.000
_cell.length_b   1.000
_cell.length_c   1.000
_cell.angle_alpha   90.00
_cell.angle_beta   90.00
_cell.angle_gamma   90.00
#
_symmetry.space_group_name_H-M   'P 1'
#
loop_
_entity.id
_entity.type
_entity.pdbx_description
1 polymer ?
#
loop_
_entity_poly.entity_id
_entity_poly.type
_entity_poly.pdbx_seq_one_letter_code
_entity_poly.pdbx_strand_id
1 'polypeptide(L)'
;GEDYGAGLDSKVDEVFDTCLTVNLGRLIIKDGKINGQVDARYPATLTTAELTKKFKEKAMFNVSLDYDDPPTLNSLDDPYIKEMLDVYDSVMHDGLRPYVSGGVSYSKVFKHCVTFGMNMPNKENLAHQVDEYVELDDCVKALEIYYKTFERFIEMEI
;
A
#
# COMPACT_ATOMS: atom_id res chain seq x y z
N GLY A 1 12.00 -16.19 8.63
CA GLY A 1 10.71 -16.46 8.01
C GLY A 1 10.81 -16.22 6.52
N GLU A 2 9.93 -16.83 5.77
CA GLU A 2 9.83 -16.56 4.34
C GLU A 2 9.20 -15.19 4.12
N ASP A 3 9.74 -14.45 3.18
CA ASP A 3 9.14 -13.21 2.73
C ASP A 3 7.77 -13.51 2.08
N TYR A 4 6.92 -12.51 2.01
CA TYR A 4 5.60 -12.59 1.36
C TYR A 4 4.60 -13.59 1.96
N GLY A 5 4.79 -14.02 3.19
CA GLY A 5 3.81 -14.83 3.92
C GLY A 5 3.60 -16.25 3.40
N ALA A 6 4.54 -16.81 2.62
CA ALA A 6 4.45 -18.16 2.08
C ALA A 6 4.23 -19.21 3.19
N GLY A 7 4.88 -19.03 4.33
CA GLY A 7 4.68 -19.90 5.52
C GLY A 7 3.27 -19.83 6.13
N LEU A 8 2.43 -18.87 5.72
CA LEU A 8 1.03 -18.72 6.12
C LEU A 8 0.04 -19.14 5.03
N ASP A 9 0.51 -19.77 3.97
CA ASP A 9 -0.29 -20.22 2.82
C ASP A 9 -1.15 -19.08 2.23
N SER A 10 -0.57 -17.88 2.14
CA SER A 10 -1.24 -16.71 1.61
C SER A 10 -1.10 -16.63 0.09
N LYS A 11 -2.17 -16.26 -0.57
CA LYS A 11 -2.18 -16.09 -2.02
C LYS A 11 -1.71 -14.69 -2.39
N VAL A 12 -1.01 -14.57 -3.50
CA VAL A 12 -0.75 -13.31 -4.18
C VAL A 12 -2.05 -12.81 -4.81
N ASP A 13 -2.29 -11.52 -4.77
CA ASP A 13 -3.38 -10.90 -5.51
C ASP A 13 -2.99 -10.80 -6.99
N GLU A 14 -3.64 -11.60 -7.84
CA GLU A 14 -3.31 -11.67 -9.26
C GLU A 14 -3.60 -10.36 -10.01
N VAL A 15 -4.53 -9.54 -9.51
CA VAL A 15 -4.93 -8.29 -10.18
C VAL A 15 -3.87 -7.19 -9.99
N PHE A 16 -3.31 -7.09 -8.79
CA PHE A 16 -2.37 -6.03 -8.42
C PHE A 16 -0.99 -6.56 -8.00
N ASP A 17 -0.74 -7.86 -8.17
CA ASP A 17 0.51 -8.53 -7.77
C ASP A 17 0.91 -8.23 -6.31
N THR A 18 -0.09 -8.17 -5.43
CA THR A 18 0.12 -7.91 -4.00
C THR A 18 0.16 -9.19 -3.19
N CYS A 19 0.98 -9.21 -2.16
CA CYS A 19 1.18 -10.37 -1.31
C CYS A 19 1.21 -9.99 0.17
N LEU A 20 1.07 -10.98 1.03
CA LEU A 20 1.27 -10.81 2.46
C LEU A 20 2.74 -10.55 2.78
N THR A 21 3.03 -9.48 3.48
CA THR A 21 4.33 -9.25 4.12
C THR A 21 4.19 -9.31 5.63
N VAL A 22 5.17 -9.91 6.29
CA VAL A 22 5.18 -10.11 7.75
C VAL A 22 6.52 -9.67 8.31
N ASN A 23 6.49 -8.75 9.26
CA ASN A 23 7.67 -8.23 9.91
C ASN A 23 7.58 -8.42 11.43
N LEU A 24 8.63 -8.97 12.05
CA LEU A 24 8.78 -8.95 13.51
C LEU A 24 9.31 -7.57 13.92
N GLY A 25 8.39 -6.65 14.24
CA GLY A 25 8.72 -5.28 14.58
C GLY A 25 9.32 -5.11 15.98
N ARG A 26 8.97 -5.98 16.92
CA ARG A 26 9.43 -5.90 18.31
C ARG A 26 9.52 -7.28 18.94
N LEU A 27 10.60 -7.51 19.70
CA LEU A 27 10.77 -8.69 20.54
C LEU A 27 11.24 -8.27 21.93
N ILE A 28 10.52 -8.69 22.95
CA ILE A 28 10.87 -8.45 24.36
C ILE A 28 11.01 -9.80 25.07
N ILE A 29 12.15 -9.96 25.74
CA ILE A 29 12.40 -11.12 26.63
C ILE A 29 12.57 -10.54 28.03
N LYS A 30 11.63 -10.86 28.92
CA LYS A 30 11.62 -10.36 30.31
C LYS A 30 11.03 -11.42 31.23
N ASP A 31 11.66 -11.64 32.39
CA ASP A 31 11.20 -12.54 33.46
C ASP A 31 10.86 -13.96 32.92
N GLY A 32 11.69 -14.49 32.03
CA GLY A 32 11.50 -15.80 31.41
C GLY A 32 10.35 -15.89 30.40
N LYS A 33 9.73 -14.76 30.06
CA LYS A 33 8.66 -14.66 29.05
C LYS A 33 9.16 -13.98 27.80
N ILE A 34 8.64 -14.45 26.67
CA ILE A 34 8.89 -13.85 25.34
C ILE A 34 7.61 -13.21 24.86
N ASN A 35 7.69 -11.94 24.46
CA ASN A 35 6.61 -11.22 23.82
C ASN A 35 7.10 -10.65 22.49
N GLY A 36 6.44 -10.98 21.39
CA GLY A 36 6.73 -10.50 20.05
C GLY A 36 5.56 -9.72 19.48
N GLN A 37 5.84 -8.61 18.81
CA GLN A 37 4.87 -7.86 18.03
C GLN A 37 5.21 -8.00 16.56
N VAL A 38 4.23 -8.48 15.80
CA VAL A 38 4.31 -8.71 14.37
C VAL A 38 3.44 -7.71 13.65
N ASP A 39 4.00 -7.07 12.67
CA ASP A 39 3.28 -6.22 11.72
C ASP A 39 3.06 -7.01 10.42
N ALA A 40 1.81 -7.09 10.00
CA ALA A 40 1.43 -7.83 8.79
C ALA A 40 0.67 -6.90 7.84
N ARG A 41 1.12 -6.84 6.59
CA ARG A 41 0.42 -6.14 5.51
C ARG A 41 -0.07 -7.17 4.50
N TYR A 42 -1.34 -7.12 4.19
CA TYR A 42 -2.01 -8.18 3.45
C TYR A 42 -2.91 -7.63 2.34
N PRO A 43 -3.13 -8.39 1.26
CA PRO A 43 -3.97 -7.97 0.15
C PRO A 43 -5.46 -7.90 0.56
N ALA A 44 -6.25 -7.11 -0.18
CA ALA A 44 -7.68 -6.95 0.06
C ALA A 44 -8.49 -8.24 -0.15
N THR A 45 -7.90 -9.26 -0.75
CA THR A 45 -8.48 -10.61 -0.92
C THR A 45 -8.44 -11.43 0.36
N LEU A 46 -7.77 -10.95 1.41
CA LEU A 46 -7.64 -11.62 2.70
C LEU A 46 -8.25 -10.74 3.80
N THR A 47 -9.01 -11.33 4.71
CA THR A 47 -9.56 -10.62 5.86
C THR A 47 -8.65 -10.73 7.07
N THR A 48 -8.74 -9.76 7.99
CA THR A 48 -8.04 -9.80 9.28
C THR A 48 -8.35 -11.05 10.09
N ALA A 49 -9.61 -11.51 10.03
CA ALA A 49 -10.03 -12.72 10.73
C ALA A 49 -9.35 -13.97 10.18
N GLU A 50 -9.29 -14.12 8.86
CA GLU A 50 -8.59 -15.22 8.20
C GLU A 50 -7.08 -15.19 8.49
N LEU A 51 -6.47 -14.02 8.42
CA LEU A 51 -5.05 -13.85 8.71
C LEU A 51 -4.75 -14.20 10.18
N THR A 52 -5.54 -13.68 11.12
CA THR A 52 -5.40 -13.99 12.54
C THR A 52 -5.56 -15.50 12.82
N LYS A 53 -6.51 -16.15 12.14
CA LYS A 53 -6.70 -17.60 12.23
C LYS A 53 -5.45 -18.34 11.76
N LYS A 54 -4.90 -17.98 10.60
CA LYS A 54 -3.67 -18.57 10.07
C LYS A 54 -2.48 -18.44 11.05
N PHE A 55 -2.33 -17.25 11.65
CA PHE A 55 -1.30 -17.04 12.68
C PHE A 55 -1.51 -17.98 13.88
N LYS A 56 -2.74 -18.08 14.39
CA LYS A 56 -3.07 -18.97 15.52
C LYS A 56 -2.83 -20.45 15.24
N GLU A 57 -3.09 -20.89 14.01
CA GLU A 57 -2.89 -22.27 13.59
C GLU A 57 -1.41 -22.66 13.44
N LYS A 58 -0.58 -21.71 13.03
CA LYS A 58 0.86 -21.94 12.78
C LYS A 58 1.74 -21.63 14.00
N ALA A 59 1.29 -20.78 14.91
CA ALA A 59 2.07 -20.35 16.07
C ALA A 59 2.10 -21.42 17.18
N MET A 60 3.26 -21.59 17.79
CA MET A 60 3.45 -22.40 19.01
C MET A 60 3.25 -21.59 20.31
N PHE A 61 2.67 -20.40 20.22
CA PHE A 61 2.47 -19.44 21.31
C PHE A 61 1.11 -18.75 21.14
N ASN A 62 0.69 -18.02 22.15
CA ASN A 62 -0.58 -17.28 22.08
C ASN A 62 -0.46 -16.11 21.11
N VAL A 63 -1.49 -15.94 20.28
CA VAL A 63 -1.61 -14.84 19.32
C VAL A 63 -2.86 -14.03 19.68
N SER A 64 -2.68 -12.72 19.85
CA SER A 64 -3.76 -11.73 19.96
C SER A 64 -3.66 -10.71 18.82
N LEU A 65 -4.78 -10.15 18.43
CA LEU A 65 -4.84 -9.01 17.54
C LEU A 65 -4.87 -7.74 18.40
N ASP A 66 -3.87 -6.89 18.26
CA ASP A 66 -3.78 -5.65 19.06
C ASP A 66 -4.36 -4.46 18.30
N TYR A 67 -4.19 -4.43 16.97
CA TYR A 67 -4.65 -3.36 16.10
C TYR A 67 -5.07 -3.92 14.74
N ASP A 68 -6.14 -3.37 14.19
CA ASP A 68 -6.66 -3.73 12.86
C ASP A 68 -6.82 -2.50 11.99
N ASP A 69 -6.17 -2.52 10.84
CA ASP A 69 -6.26 -1.50 9.81
C ASP A 69 -6.33 -2.19 8.44
N PRO A 70 -7.52 -2.64 8.04
CA PRO A 70 -7.68 -3.45 6.84
C PRO A 70 -7.25 -2.68 5.58
N PRO A 71 -6.81 -3.37 4.53
CA PRO A 71 -6.41 -2.75 3.28
C PRO A 71 -7.58 -1.99 2.65
N THR A 72 -7.27 -0.89 1.96
CA THR A 72 -8.22 -0.14 1.14
C THR A 72 -7.95 -0.42 -0.32
N LEU A 73 -9.01 -0.64 -1.09
CA LEU A 73 -8.95 -0.83 -2.53
C LEU A 73 -9.98 0.07 -3.20
N ASN A 74 -9.55 0.90 -4.13
CA ASN A 74 -10.43 1.71 -4.95
C ASN A 74 -10.74 0.96 -6.25
N SER A 75 -11.98 1.06 -6.72
CA SER A 75 -12.38 0.47 -8.00
C SER A 75 -11.77 1.24 -9.17
N LEU A 76 -11.19 0.54 -10.12
CA LEU A 76 -10.75 1.14 -11.38
C LEU A 76 -11.94 1.61 -12.26
N ASP A 77 -13.16 1.19 -11.93
CA ASP A 77 -14.38 1.64 -12.60
C ASP A 77 -14.96 2.94 -12.03
N ASP A 78 -14.41 3.41 -10.92
CA ASP A 78 -14.78 4.70 -10.34
C ASP A 78 -14.50 5.83 -11.35
N PRO A 79 -15.47 6.72 -11.62
CA PRO A 79 -15.30 7.80 -12.59
C PRO A 79 -14.12 8.73 -12.27
N TYR A 80 -13.92 9.05 -11.00
CA TYR A 80 -12.80 9.90 -10.58
C TYR A 80 -11.45 9.19 -10.78
N ILE A 81 -11.39 7.89 -10.53
CA ILE A 81 -10.17 7.11 -10.79
C ILE A 81 -9.86 7.08 -12.30
N LYS A 82 -10.87 6.91 -13.15
CA LYS A 82 -10.68 6.95 -14.61
C LYS A 82 -10.11 8.29 -15.07
N GLU A 83 -10.69 9.41 -14.63
CA GLU A 83 -10.16 10.73 -14.95
C GLU A 83 -8.72 10.94 -14.46
N MET A 84 -8.40 10.46 -13.26
CA MET A 84 -7.01 10.49 -12.76
C MET A 84 -6.05 9.71 -13.64
N LEU A 85 -6.45 8.54 -14.13
CA LEU A 85 -5.63 7.71 -15.01
C LEU A 85 -5.46 8.38 -16.38
N ASP A 86 -6.51 8.95 -16.94
CA ASP A 86 -6.46 9.67 -18.21
C ASP A 86 -5.53 10.89 -18.12
N VAL A 87 -5.58 11.62 -17.02
CA VAL A 87 -4.66 12.73 -16.75
C VAL A 87 -3.22 12.22 -16.63
N TYR A 88 -2.99 11.17 -15.86
CA TYR A 88 -1.66 10.56 -15.72
C TYR A 88 -1.09 10.17 -17.09
N ASP A 89 -1.85 9.43 -17.88
CA ASP A 89 -1.43 8.99 -19.22
C ASP A 89 -1.13 10.19 -20.14
N SER A 90 -1.89 11.28 -20.02
CA SER A 90 -1.69 12.51 -20.81
C SER A 90 -0.40 13.28 -20.49
N VAL A 91 0.18 13.06 -19.29
CA VAL A 91 1.42 13.71 -18.84
C VAL A 91 2.61 12.78 -18.97
N MET A 92 2.44 11.53 -18.59
CA MET A 92 3.56 10.59 -18.46
C MET A 92 3.85 9.79 -19.72
N HIS A 93 2.82 9.42 -20.49
CA HIS A 93 2.93 8.64 -21.75
C HIS A 93 3.74 7.34 -21.61
N ASP A 94 3.78 6.74 -20.41
CA ASP A 94 4.59 5.56 -20.11
C ASP A 94 3.80 4.24 -20.18
N GLY A 95 2.47 4.32 -20.27
CA GLY A 95 1.57 3.17 -20.34
C GLY A 95 1.50 2.35 -19.04
N LEU A 96 1.99 2.88 -17.94
CA LEU A 96 1.96 2.21 -16.66
C LEU A 96 0.54 2.15 -16.10
N ARG A 97 0.32 1.17 -15.24
CA ARG A 97 -0.96 0.96 -14.57
C ARG A 97 -0.85 1.31 -13.09
N PRO A 98 -1.96 1.69 -12.44
CA PRO A 98 -1.96 1.88 -10.99
C PRO A 98 -1.59 0.59 -10.28
N TYR A 99 -0.95 0.71 -9.15
CA TYR A 99 -0.55 -0.42 -8.31
C TYR A 99 -1.03 -0.21 -6.87
N VAL A 100 -1.06 -1.29 -6.11
CA VAL A 100 -1.35 -1.23 -4.67
C VAL A 100 -0.04 -1.07 -3.91
N SER A 101 0.06 0.00 -3.14
CA SER A 101 1.21 0.22 -2.26
C SER A 101 1.06 -0.53 -0.95
N GLY A 102 2.12 -1.22 -0.51
CA GLY A 102 2.22 -1.75 0.85
C GLY A 102 2.46 -0.68 1.92
N GLY A 103 2.67 0.58 1.53
CA GLY A 103 2.81 1.72 2.43
C GLY A 103 1.49 2.14 3.07
N VAL A 104 1.59 2.81 4.22
CA VAL A 104 0.45 3.45 4.89
C VAL A 104 0.63 4.95 4.80
N SER A 105 -0.41 5.67 4.42
CA SER A 105 -0.42 7.13 4.36
C SER A 105 -1.69 7.71 4.98
N TYR A 106 -1.76 9.02 5.09
CA TYR A 106 -2.96 9.73 5.55
C TYR A 106 -4.19 9.47 4.68
N SER A 107 -4.02 8.96 3.47
CA SER A 107 -5.13 8.60 2.58
C SER A 107 -6.11 7.60 3.21
N LYS A 108 -5.66 6.75 4.12
CA LYS A 108 -6.53 5.78 4.82
C LYS A 108 -7.56 6.42 5.76
N VAL A 109 -7.38 7.67 6.14
CA VAL A 109 -8.36 8.42 6.96
C VAL A 109 -9.58 8.84 6.14
N PHE A 110 -9.44 8.92 4.83
CA PHE A 110 -10.51 9.36 3.93
C PHE A 110 -11.15 8.15 3.22
N LYS A 111 -12.46 8.22 3.03
CA LYS A 111 -13.18 7.20 2.27
C LYS A 111 -12.85 7.31 0.81
N HIS A 112 -12.77 7.40 -0.08
CA HIS A 112 -12.45 7.67 -1.50
C HIS A 112 -11.17 8.50 -1.63
N CYS A 113 -10.04 7.90 -1.33
CA CYS A 113 -8.76 8.55 -1.48
C CYS A 113 -7.78 7.63 -2.20
N VAL A 114 -7.08 8.19 -3.16
CA VAL A 114 -5.94 7.59 -3.84
C VAL A 114 -4.75 8.52 -3.74
N THR A 115 -3.57 8.01 -3.98
CA THR A 115 -2.35 8.80 -3.93
C THR A 115 -1.62 8.75 -5.27
N PHE A 116 -1.17 9.91 -5.73
CA PHE A 116 -0.06 9.99 -6.66
C PHE A 116 1.23 10.13 -5.86
N GLY A 117 2.25 9.40 -6.22
CA GLY A 117 3.55 9.48 -5.57
C GLY A 117 4.51 10.42 -6.29
N MET A 118 5.60 10.79 -5.59
CA MET A 118 6.71 11.53 -6.17
C MET A 118 7.77 10.59 -6.77
N ASN A 119 7.67 9.29 -6.51
CA ASN A 119 8.57 8.29 -7.09
C ASN A 119 8.19 8.07 -8.55
N MET A 120 8.99 8.64 -9.43
CA MET A 120 8.78 8.48 -10.86
C MET A 120 9.14 7.06 -11.31
N PRO A 121 8.44 6.53 -12.33
CA PRO A 121 8.76 5.24 -12.90
C PRO A 121 10.22 5.14 -13.34
N ASN A 122 10.79 3.96 -13.25
CA ASN A 122 12.16 3.66 -13.66
C ASN A 122 13.27 4.40 -12.88
N LYS A 123 12.95 5.01 -11.73
CA LYS A 123 13.91 5.57 -10.79
C LYS A 123 14.03 4.72 -9.54
N GLU A 124 15.17 4.79 -8.90
CA GLU A 124 15.39 4.13 -7.63
C GLU A 124 14.46 4.72 -6.56
N ASN A 125 13.84 3.86 -5.77
CA ASN A 125 13.05 4.30 -4.63
C ASN A 125 13.99 4.60 -3.45
N LEU A 126 14.20 5.87 -3.18
CA LEU A 126 15.06 6.36 -2.10
C LEU A 126 14.31 6.60 -0.78
N ALA A 127 13.02 6.29 -0.71
CA ALA A 127 12.24 6.49 0.51
C ALA A 127 12.88 5.76 1.70
N HIS A 128 13.09 6.49 2.79
CA HIS A 128 13.74 6.01 4.02
C HIS A 128 15.24 5.64 3.87
N GLN A 129 15.89 6.04 2.78
CA GLN A 129 17.32 5.85 2.59
C GLN A 129 18.12 7.04 3.10
N VAL A 130 19.42 6.82 3.31
CA VAL A 130 20.35 7.91 3.62
C VAL A 130 20.44 8.83 2.39
N ASP A 131 20.41 10.13 2.63
CA ASP A 131 20.44 11.15 1.57
C ASP A 131 19.24 11.07 0.60
N GLU A 132 18.06 10.70 1.10
CA GLU A 132 16.80 10.73 0.34
C GLU A 132 16.62 12.10 -0.32
N TYR A 133 16.32 12.09 -1.61
CA TYR A 133 16.08 13.31 -2.38
C TYR A 133 14.98 13.09 -3.43
N VAL A 134 14.48 14.19 -3.95
CA VAL A 134 13.55 14.24 -5.09
C VAL A 134 14.11 15.21 -6.12
N GLU A 135 14.06 14.84 -7.39
CA GLU A 135 14.45 15.73 -8.48
C GLU A 135 13.37 16.80 -8.70
N LEU A 136 13.81 18.03 -8.96
CA LEU A 136 12.86 19.14 -9.19
C LEU A 136 11.96 18.92 -10.40
N ASP A 137 12.47 18.29 -11.46
CA ASP A 137 11.70 17.97 -12.66
C ASP A 137 10.57 16.96 -12.34
N ASP A 138 10.80 16.04 -11.41
CA ASP A 138 9.76 15.11 -10.94
C ASP A 138 8.69 15.83 -10.13
N CYS A 139 9.10 16.80 -9.31
CA CYS A 139 8.16 17.67 -8.61
C CYS A 139 7.27 18.46 -9.57
N VAL A 140 7.84 18.99 -10.66
CA VAL A 140 7.10 19.73 -11.68
C VAL A 140 6.10 18.84 -12.39
N LYS A 141 6.49 17.63 -12.77
CA LYS A 141 5.58 16.65 -13.37
C LYS A 141 4.44 16.24 -12.44
N ALA A 142 4.76 15.96 -11.18
CA ALA A 142 3.74 15.64 -10.19
C ALA A 142 2.75 16.79 -10.01
N LEU A 143 3.26 18.03 -9.94
CA LEU A 143 2.42 19.23 -9.86
C LEU A 143 1.52 19.38 -11.07
N GLU A 144 2.02 19.12 -12.27
CA GLU A 144 1.22 19.13 -13.51
C GLU A 144 0.08 18.10 -13.45
N ILE A 145 0.36 16.88 -13.00
CA ILE A 145 -0.65 15.83 -12.84
C ILE A 145 -1.72 16.27 -11.84
N TYR A 146 -1.33 16.77 -10.66
CA TYR A 146 -2.28 17.27 -9.66
C TYR A 146 -3.13 18.42 -10.20
N TYR A 147 -2.51 19.40 -10.83
CA TYR A 147 -3.21 20.56 -11.37
C TYR A 147 -4.27 20.13 -12.39
N LYS A 148 -3.89 19.33 -13.39
CA LYS A 148 -4.82 18.83 -14.42
C LYS A 148 -5.93 17.96 -13.82
N THR A 149 -5.61 17.15 -12.80
CA THR A 149 -6.60 16.33 -12.11
C THR A 149 -7.66 17.20 -11.43
N PHE A 150 -7.23 18.26 -10.73
CA PHE A 150 -8.18 19.19 -10.11
C PHE A 150 -9.02 19.95 -11.13
N GLU A 151 -8.46 20.38 -12.26
CA GLU A 151 -9.23 20.98 -13.35
C GLU A 151 -10.33 20.02 -13.84
N ARG A 152 -10.00 18.77 -14.09
CA ARG A 152 -10.98 17.76 -14.50
C ARG A 152 -12.06 17.52 -13.45
N PHE A 153 -11.70 17.44 -12.19
CA PHE A 153 -12.68 17.21 -11.12
C PHE A 153 -13.64 18.37 -10.94
N ILE A 154 -13.22 19.61 -11.20
CA ILE A 154 -14.09 20.80 -11.20
C ILE A 154 -15.10 20.74 -12.36
N GLU A 155 -14.70 20.18 -13.51
CA GLU A 155 -15.57 20.01 -14.68
C GLU A 155 -16.56 18.85 -14.55
N MET A 156 -16.27 17.86 -13.69
CA MET A 156 -17.20 16.81 -13.37
C MET A 156 -18.33 17.40 -12.51
N GLU A 157 -19.53 17.47 -13.06
CA GLU A 157 -20.71 17.87 -12.29
C GLU A 157 -20.89 16.93 -11.09
N ILE A 158 -20.85 17.50 -9.89
CA ILE A 158 -21.07 16.82 -8.62
C ILE A 158 -22.55 16.66 -8.38
#